data_07f1bbac3ac150c3a7d24ca5c271b977
#
_entry.id   07f1bbac3ac150c3a7d24ca5c271b977
#
_cell.length_a   1.000
_cell.length_b   1.000
_cell.length_c   1.000
_cell.angle_alpha   90.00
_cell.angle_beta   90.00
_cell.angle_gamma   90.00
#
_symmetry.space_group_name_H-M   'P 1'
#
loop_
_entity.id
_entity.type
_entity.pdbx_description
1 polymer ?
#
loop_
_entity_poly.entity_id
_entity_poly.type
_entity_poly.pdbx_seq_one_letter_code
_entity_poly.pdbx_strand_id
1 'polypeptide(L)' 'PLSQAASAYRPGDIVTWDLGRGLTHIGIVSDHRAATGVPLILHNIGRGTQEEDILFSYRITGHYRPPAELAMTGS' A
#
# COMPACT_ATOMS: atom_id res chain seq x y z
N PRO A 1 -11.60 7.29 10.64
CA PRO A 1 -10.40 6.48 10.78
C PRO A 1 -10.21 5.55 9.59
N LEU A 2 -8.97 5.25 9.31
CA LEU A 2 -8.62 4.39 8.19
C LEU A 2 -8.92 2.93 8.52
N SER A 3 -9.32 2.17 7.49
CA SER A 3 -9.75 0.80 7.67
C SER A 3 -8.59 -0.12 8.06
N GLN A 4 -8.87 -1.08 8.91
CA GLN A 4 -7.98 -2.21 9.21
C GLN A 4 -8.47 -3.49 8.53
N ALA A 5 -9.47 -3.38 7.65
CA ALA A 5 -9.99 -4.53 6.91
C ALA A 5 -9.24 -4.67 5.58
N ALA A 6 -8.66 -5.83 5.34
CA ALA A 6 -7.90 -6.10 4.11
C ALA A 6 -8.73 -5.83 2.86
N SER A 7 -10.03 -6.12 2.90
CA SER A 7 -10.91 -5.96 1.75
C SER A 7 -11.13 -4.49 1.33
N ALA A 8 -10.77 -3.55 2.19
CA ALA A 8 -10.87 -2.13 1.85
C ALA A 8 -9.73 -1.66 0.93
N TYR A 9 -8.66 -2.45 0.81
CA TYR A 9 -7.48 -2.11 0.04
C TYR A 9 -7.44 -2.91 -1.26
N ARG A 10 -7.49 -2.20 -2.39
CA ARG A 10 -7.56 -2.81 -3.72
C ARG A 10 -6.26 -2.62 -4.48
N PRO A 11 -5.94 -3.54 -5.41
CA PRO A 11 -4.74 -3.37 -6.24
C PRO A 11 -4.68 -1.98 -6.88
N GLY A 12 -3.51 -1.34 -6.82
CA GLY A 12 -3.31 0.01 -7.35
C GLY A 12 -3.60 1.13 -6.36
N ASP A 13 -4.20 0.84 -5.22
CA ASP A 13 -4.40 1.84 -4.17
C ASP A 13 -3.04 2.28 -3.63
N ILE A 14 -2.98 3.56 -3.21
CA ILE A 14 -1.78 4.13 -2.59
C ILE A 14 -2.03 4.21 -1.09
N VAL A 15 -1.05 3.77 -0.31
CA VAL A 15 -1.13 3.80 1.15
C VAL A 15 0.09 4.53 1.69
N THR A 16 -0.12 5.32 2.74
CA THR A 16 0.97 5.95 3.48
C THR A 16 0.95 5.48 4.92
N TRP A 17 2.13 5.38 5.52
CA TRP A 17 2.31 4.95 6.90
C TRP A 17 3.21 5.90 7.65
N ASP A 18 3.01 5.92 8.96
CA ASP A 18 3.92 6.57 9.89
C ASP A 18 4.87 5.49 10.43
N LEU A 19 6.15 5.60 10.10
CA LEU A 19 7.18 4.68 10.59
C LEU A 19 7.73 5.10 11.95
N GLY A 20 7.22 6.20 12.52
CA GLY A 20 7.77 6.80 13.72
C GLY A 20 8.83 7.84 13.40
N ARG A 21 9.15 8.69 14.39
CA ARG A 21 10.18 9.73 14.27
C ARG A 21 9.94 10.70 13.12
N GLY A 22 8.66 10.94 12.77
CA GLY A 22 8.30 11.83 11.69
C GLY A 22 8.56 11.29 10.29
N LEU A 23 8.89 10.01 10.17
CA LEU A 23 9.13 9.39 8.86
C LEU A 23 7.83 8.88 8.28
N THR A 24 7.55 9.30 7.05
CA THR A 24 6.40 8.83 6.28
C THR A 24 6.87 7.88 5.19
N HIS A 25 6.19 6.76 5.05
CA HIS A 25 6.45 5.77 4.01
C HIS A 25 5.25 5.68 3.08
N ILE A 26 5.49 5.32 1.83
CA ILE A 26 4.45 5.21 0.82
C ILE A 26 4.62 3.91 0.06
N GLY A 27 3.51 3.29 -0.32
CA GLY A 27 3.52 2.08 -1.14
C GLY A 27 2.25 1.94 -1.94
N ILE A 28 2.25 0.95 -2.81
CA ILE A 28 1.13 0.63 -3.70
C ILE A 28 0.65 -0.77 -3.37
N VAL A 29 -0.68 -0.92 -3.27
CA VAL A 29 -1.28 -2.22 -2.99
C VAL A 29 -1.12 -3.10 -4.23
N SER A 30 -0.51 -4.27 -4.03
CA SER A 30 -0.30 -5.27 -5.09
C SER A 30 -1.58 -6.05 -5.35
N ASP A 31 -1.64 -6.69 -6.51
CA ASP A 31 -2.69 -7.67 -6.81
C ASP A 31 -2.36 -9.06 -6.26
N HIS A 32 -1.19 -9.23 -5.67
CA HIS A 32 -0.82 -10.45 -4.96
C HIS A 32 -1.18 -10.33 -3.48
N ARG A 33 -1.49 -11.47 -2.85
CA ARG A 33 -1.88 -11.50 -1.45
C ARG A 33 -1.02 -12.47 -0.67
N ALA A 34 -0.82 -12.18 0.62
CA ALA A 34 -0.22 -13.13 1.55
C ALA A 34 -1.18 -14.30 1.79
N ALA A 35 -0.70 -15.36 2.41
CA ALA A 35 -1.51 -16.52 2.73
C ALA A 35 -2.71 -16.18 3.62
N THR A 36 -2.61 -15.10 4.38
CA THR A 36 -3.69 -14.59 5.24
C THR A 36 -4.79 -13.87 4.45
N GLY A 37 -4.58 -13.61 3.16
CA GLY A 37 -5.50 -12.82 2.33
C GLY A 37 -5.21 -11.33 2.35
N VAL A 38 -4.24 -10.87 3.11
CA VAL A 38 -3.85 -9.46 3.15
C VAL A 38 -3.04 -9.13 1.90
N PRO A 39 -3.39 -8.05 1.17
CA PRO A 39 -2.62 -7.66 -0.02
C PRO A 39 -1.17 -7.34 0.33
N LEU A 40 -0.27 -7.74 -0.54
CA LEU A 40 1.13 -7.35 -0.44
C LEU A 40 1.28 -5.89 -0.87
N ILE A 41 2.38 -5.28 -0.47
CA ILE A 41 2.68 -3.89 -0.78
C ILE A 41 3.94 -3.81 -1.65
N LEU A 42 3.84 -3.07 -2.74
CA LEU A 42 4.98 -2.71 -3.58
C LEU A 42 5.53 -1.40 -3.05
N HIS A 43 6.79 -1.39 -2.65
CA HIS A 43 7.41 -0.19 -2.12
C HIS A 43 8.91 -0.20 -2.36
N ASN A 44 9.52 0.97 -2.27
CA ASN A 44 10.95 1.14 -2.45
C ASN A 44 11.60 1.39 -1.09
N ILE A 45 12.54 0.53 -0.71
CA ILE A 45 13.19 0.57 0.60
C ILE A 45 14.71 0.70 0.48
N GLY A 46 15.18 1.37 -0.57
CA GLY A 46 16.62 1.62 -0.75
C GLY A 46 17.37 0.55 -1.51
N ARG A 47 16.76 -0.60 -1.72
CA ARG A 47 17.32 -1.71 -2.50
C ARG A 47 16.52 -1.98 -3.76
N GLY A 48 15.77 -0.96 -4.21
CA GLY A 48 14.83 -1.11 -5.30
C GLY A 48 13.44 -1.49 -4.81
N THR A 49 12.56 -1.78 -5.75
CA THR A 49 11.17 -2.11 -5.42
C THR A 49 11.08 -3.51 -4.82
N GLN A 50 10.37 -3.62 -3.71
CA GLN A 50 10.11 -4.87 -3.02
C GLN A 50 8.60 -5.08 -2.93
N GLU A 51 8.16 -6.34 -2.93
CA GLU A 51 6.77 -6.68 -2.66
C GLU A 51 6.73 -7.43 -1.33
N GLU A 52 6.07 -6.84 -0.32
CA GLU A 52 6.15 -7.35 1.05
C GLU A 52 4.81 -7.29 1.78
N ASP A 53 4.65 -8.16 2.77
CA ASP A 53 3.47 -8.23 3.63
C ASP A 53 3.60 -7.24 4.78
N ILE A 54 3.36 -5.94 4.49
CA ILE A 54 3.55 -4.87 5.48
C ILE A 54 2.35 -3.95 5.65
N LEU A 55 1.22 -4.24 5.00
CA LEU A 55 0.07 -3.32 4.99
C LEU A 55 -0.31 -2.87 6.40
N PHE A 56 -0.39 -3.80 7.33
CA PHE A 56 -0.77 -3.51 8.71
C PHE A 56 0.40 -3.54 9.70
N SER A 57 1.63 -3.49 9.20
CA SER A 57 2.83 -3.51 10.05
C SER A 57 3.10 -2.17 10.72
N TYR A 58 2.59 -1.08 10.16
CA TYR A 58 2.79 0.27 10.66
C TYR A 58 1.47 0.99 10.68
N ARG A 59 1.43 2.16 11.35
CA ARG A 59 0.21 2.96 11.40
C ARG A 59 -0.08 3.56 10.03
N ILE A 60 -1.25 3.24 9.47
CA ILE A 60 -1.70 3.80 8.20
C ILE A 60 -2.16 5.23 8.44
N THR A 61 -1.63 6.17 7.66
CA THR A 61 -1.98 7.59 7.76
C THR A 61 -2.77 8.09 6.55
N GLY A 62 -2.77 7.33 5.46
CA GLY A 62 -3.53 7.69 4.27
C GLY A 62 -3.82 6.49 3.40
N HIS A 63 -4.94 6.54 2.69
CA HIS A 63 -5.36 5.52 1.74
C HIS A 63 -6.04 6.24 0.59
N TYR A 64 -5.49 6.12 -0.61
CA TYR A 64 -5.93 6.84 -1.78
C TYR A 64 -6.18 5.87 -2.93
N ARG A 65 -7.26 6.11 -3.66
CA ARG A 65 -7.60 5.28 -4.83
C ARG A 65 -7.57 6.15 -6.06
N PRO A 66 -6.55 6.00 -6.93
CA PRO A 66 -6.48 6.80 -8.16
C PRO A 66 -7.69 6.53 -9.05
N PRO A 67 -8.17 7.53 -9.81
CA PRO A 67 -9.19 7.27 -10.82
C PRO A 67 -8.72 6.25 -11.85
N ALA A 68 -9.64 5.44 -12.37
CA ALA A 68 -9.31 4.42 -13.37
C ALA A 68 -8.66 5.03 -14.61
N GLU A 69 -9.03 6.25 -14.98
CA GLU A 69 -8.45 6.95 -16.10
C GLU A 69 -6.96 7.20 -15.94
N LEU A 70 -6.53 7.56 -14.73
CA LEU A 70 -5.09 7.73 -14.45
C LEU A 70 -4.34 6.41 -14.51
N ALA A 71 -4.95 5.33 -14.05
CA ALA A 71 -4.33 4.02 -14.11
C ALA A 71 -4.11 3.56 -15.55
N MET A 72 -5.03 3.89 -16.44
CA MET A 72 -4.94 3.53 -17.85
C MET A 72 -3.88 4.37 -18.59
N THR A 73 -3.77 5.64 -18.26
CA THR A 73 -2.81 6.53 -18.92
C THR A 73 -1.39 6.29 -18.49
N GLY A 74 -1.18 5.61 -17.39
CA GLY A 74 0.16 5.28 -16.91
C GLY A 74 0.80 4.08 -17.60
N SER A 75 0.07 3.42 -18.47
CA SER A 75 0.56 2.21 -19.12
C SER A 75 1.28 2.48 -20.45
#